data_a56c6adf3de9635a6debece4f847c5ae
#
_entry.id   a56c6adf3de9635a6debece4f847c5ae
#
_cell.length_a   1.000
_cell.length_b   1.000
_cell.length_c   1.000
_cell.angle_alpha   90.00
_cell.angle_beta   90.00
_cell.angle_gamma   90.00
#
_symmetry.space_group_name_H-M   'P 1'
#
loop_
_entity.id
_entity.type
_entity.pdbx_description
1 polymer ?
#
loop_
_entity_poly.entity_id
_entity_poly.type
_entity_poly.pdbx_seq_one_letter_code
_entity_poly.pdbx_strand_id
1 'polypeptide(L)'
;MERTPREWLINYCNETISNTKYRCLKHRQACQRCLDMLNKEHIYFDEEQADNVIKFFTYLKHSKGVMSGKPIILDGLSKFIAYNIYGFKYKKNDYRVFRKAFISMGRKGQKSQLQSGFALYEMSVMATKWNTMNYCTCAGITRKQSKVIFEECQLMLRGSILASKFKITRDSITHIKTMSRLEALSKEAKKDGEGTNVQLAIIDEYKDHEDSMFYEIAETGQRALPQPLLIIISTAGNNINCPMYTQEYPYAEKLLCGVRENERYFTVICEVEKDDDIDDYLVWQKANQLLFTYQEGIDGLLDGYAIAKEIPEKMTTFLVKNLNMWQTDGGKNAYIDIADYEKCVVNEPPIDLKNREVYIGIDGSSKYDLFGVTFHVPFIREMVLCQYFGHKKSNFFML
;
A
#
# COMPACT_ATOMS: atom_id res chain seq x y z
N MET A 1 1.85 -6.76 35.30
CA MET A 1 0.69 -7.39 34.59
C MET A 1 0.88 -7.24 33.09
N GLU A 2 0.69 -8.30 32.34
CA GLU A 2 0.62 -8.17 30.88
C GLU A 2 -0.62 -7.36 30.50
N ARG A 3 -0.46 -6.40 29.59
CA ARG A 3 -1.57 -5.57 29.11
C ARG A 3 -2.54 -6.43 28.31
N THR A 4 -3.84 -6.19 28.46
CA THR A 4 -4.84 -6.81 27.60
C THR A 4 -4.65 -6.35 26.14
N PRO A 5 -5.14 -7.10 25.14
CA PRO A 5 -5.07 -6.69 23.74
C PRO A 5 -5.65 -5.29 23.49
N ARG A 6 -6.76 -4.94 24.16
CA ARG A 6 -7.38 -3.62 24.07
C ARG A 6 -6.52 -2.52 24.67
N GLU A 7 -5.96 -2.76 25.85
CA GLU A 7 -5.04 -1.82 26.51
C GLU A 7 -3.78 -1.60 25.67
N TRP A 8 -3.22 -2.68 25.11
CA TRP A 8 -2.07 -2.58 24.23
C TRP A 8 -2.39 -1.71 23.01
N LEU A 9 -3.55 -1.94 22.36
CA LEU A 9 -3.99 -1.20 21.16
C LEU A 9 -4.15 0.30 21.45
N ILE A 10 -4.81 0.64 22.58
CA ILE A 10 -4.99 2.03 23.01
C ILE A 10 -3.64 2.71 23.26
N ASN A 11 -2.73 2.04 23.98
CA ASN A 11 -1.40 2.57 24.26
C ASN A 11 -0.59 2.78 22.99
N TYR A 12 -0.56 1.79 22.08
CA TYR A 12 0.11 1.92 20.79
C TYR A 12 -0.41 3.11 19.97
N CYS A 13 -1.73 3.28 19.94
CA CYS A 13 -2.35 4.42 19.25
C CYS A 13 -1.94 5.75 19.88
N ASN A 14 -2.03 5.89 21.19
CA ASN A 14 -1.68 7.12 21.90
C ASN A 14 -0.20 7.47 21.74
N GLU A 15 0.70 6.49 21.88
CA GLU A 15 2.14 6.66 21.65
C GLU A 15 2.44 7.08 20.20
N THR A 16 1.74 6.48 19.25
CA THR A 16 1.89 6.82 17.82
C THR A 16 1.38 8.23 17.52
N ILE A 17 0.21 8.60 18.05
CA ILE A 17 -0.39 9.94 17.82
C ILE A 17 0.49 11.04 18.42
N SER A 18 1.05 10.84 19.60
CA SER A 18 1.92 11.81 20.28
C SER A 18 3.29 11.96 19.63
N ASN A 19 3.76 10.94 18.90
CA ASN A 19 5.08 10.93 18.29
C ASN A 19 5.07 11.57 16.91
N THR A 20 5.01 12.90 16.85
CA THR A 20 4.96 13.65 15.58
C THR A 20 6.26 13.62 14.79
N LYS A 21 7.39 13.40 15.47
CA LYS A 21 8.72 13.41 14.85
C LYS A 21 9.00 12.14 14.05
N TYR A 22 8.62 10.98 14.58
CA TYR A 22 9.00 9.67 14.01
C TYR A 22 7.81 8.84 13.50
N ARG A 23 6.59 9.43 13.50
CA ARG A 23 5.38 8.85 12.94
C ARG A 23 4.72 9.83 12.01
N CYS A 24 4.51 9.44 10.76
CA CYS A 24 3.88 10.29 9.75
C CYS A 24 2.42 10.59 10.11
N LEU A 25 1.90 11.70 9.59
CA LEU A 25 0.53 12.15 9.83
C LEU A 25 -0.49 11.05 9.52
N LYS A 26 -0.35 10.36 8.39
CA LYS A 26 -1.30 9.33 7.95
C LYS A 26 -1.33 8.12 8.88
N HIS A 27 -0.18 7.71 9.44
CA HIS A 27 -0.16 6.65 10.46
C HIS A 27 -0.81 7.11 11.76
N ARG A 28 -0.57 8.34 12.19
CA ARG A 28 -1.23 8.93 13.37
C ARG A 28 -2.75 9.02 13.19
N GLN A 29 -3.21 9.40 12.00
CA GLN A 29 -4.63 9.41 11.64
C GLN A 29 -5.24 8.00 11.61
N ALA A 30 -4.50 6.98 11.16
CA ALA A 30 -4.94 5.59 11.24
C ALA A 30 -5.14 5.13 12.69
N CYS A 31 -4.24 5.55 13.60
CA CYS A 31 -4.38 5.30 15.03
C CYS A 31 -5.58 6.05 15.64
N GLN A 32 -5.82 7.30 15.25
CA GLN A 32 -6.99 8.05 15.68
C GLN A 32 -8.29 7.35 15.25
N ARG A 33 -8.38 6.94 13.98
CA ARG A 33 -9.53 6.15 13.50
C ARG A 33 -9.74 4.86 14.28
N CYS A 34 -8.66 4.20 14.70
CA CYS A 34 -8.75 2.99 15.53
C CYS A 34 -9.38 3.32 16.89
N LEU A 35 -8.98 4.41 17.55
CA LEU A 35 -9.57 4.86 18.80
C LEU A 35 -11.05 5.24 18.63
N ASP A 36 -11.39 5.91 17.54
CA ASP A 36 -12.77 6.26 17.21
C ASP A 36 -13.64 5.01 17.01
N MET A 37 -13.09 3.97 16.38
CA MET A 37 -13.78 2.68 16.21
C MET A 37 -14.10 1.98 17.53
N LEU A 38 -13.23 2.12 18.55
CA LEU A 38 -13.48 1.56 19.88
C LEU A 38 -14.67 2.20 20.61
N ASN A 39 -15.08 3.40 20.19
CA ASN A 39 -16.18 4.17 20.77
C ASN A 39 -17.51 4.00 20.01
N LYS A 40 -17.55 3.26 18.89
CA LYS A 40 -18.78 3.05 18.11
C LYS A 40 -19.70 2.05 18.82
N GLU A 41 -20.95 2.43 19.10
CA GLU A 41 -21.91 1.61 19.85
C GLU A 41 -22.23 0.27 19.20
N HIS A 42 -22.26 0.18 17.87
CA HIS A 42 -22.61 -1.04 17.13
C HIS A 42 -21.44 -1.96 16.85
N ILE A 43 -20.23 -1.57 17.30
CA ILE A 43 -18.98 -2.30 17.15
C ILE A 43 -18.44 -2.68 18.52
N TYR A 44 -17.70 -3.77 18.59
CA TYR A 44 -16.91 -4.13 19.76
C TYR A 44 -15.54 -4.67 19.34
N PHE A 45 -14.58 -4.60 20.25
CA PHE A 45 -13.25 -5.19 20.06
C PHE A 45 -13.20 -6.55 20.78
N ASP A 46 -13.08 -7.60 19.99
CA ASP A 46 -12.93 -8.99 20.46
C ASP A 46 -11.47 -9.26 20.79
N GLU A 47 -11.13 -9.14 22.06
CA GLU A 47 -9.75 -9.33 22.57
C GLU A 47 -9.25 -10.76 22.35
N GLU A 48 -10.12 -11.75 22.48
CA GLU A 48 -9.76 -13.15 22.25
C GLU A 48 -9.39 -13.40 20.79
N GLN A 49 -10.20 -12.89 19.87
CA GLN A 49 -9.93 -13.05 18.43
C GLN A 49 -8.66 -12.28 18.03
N ALA A 50 -8.44 -11.09 18.60
CA ALA A 50 -7.25 -10.29 18.38
C ALA A 50 -5.99 -11.04 18.89
N ASP A 51 -6.03 -11.61 20.08
CA ASP A 51 -4.90 -12.36 20.62
C ASP A 51 -4.66 -13.68 19.88
N ASN A 52 -5.71 -14.36 19.45
CA ASN A 52 -5.62 -15.60 18.69
C ASN A 52 -4.87 -15.42 17.35
N VAL A 53 -5.05 -14.30 16.64
CA VAL A 53 -4.29 -14.06 15.41
C VAL A 53 -2.80 -13.84 15.71
N ILE A 54 -2.46 -13.10 16.76
CA ILE A 54 -1.05 -12.89 17.16
C ILE A 54 -0.41 -14.21 17.57
N LYS A 55 -1.11 -14.99 18.40
CA LYS A 55 -0.65 -16.31 18.84
C LYS A 55 -0.47 -17.28 17.68
N PHE A 56 -1.34 -17.22 16.67
CA PHE A 56 -1.17 -18.04 15.47
C PHE A 56 0.17 -17.80 14.77
N PHE A 57 0.64 -16.55 14.68
CA PHE A 57 1.94 -16.23 14.09
C PHE A 57 3.10 -16.90 14.85
N THR A 58 3.01 -17.08 16.16
CA THR A 58 4.08 -17.75 16.92
C THR A 58 4.23 -19.24 16.58
N TYR A 59 3.24 -19.84 15.97
CA TYR A 59 3.32 -21.22 15.46
C TYR A 59 4.00 -21.31 14.10
N LEU A 60 4.12 -20.20 13.38
CA LEU A 60 4.80 -20.10 12.09
C LEU A 60 6.28 -19.77 12.29
N LYS A 61 7.08 -19.97 11.25
CA LYS A 61 8.53 -19.75 11.30
C LYS A 61 8.96 -18.64 10.34
N HIS A 62 9.91 -17.82 10.79
CA HIS A 62 10.58 -16.91 9.88
C HIS A 62 11.26 -17.68 8.73
N SER A 63 11.01 -17.22 7.50
CA SER A 63 11.46 -17.91 6.28
C SER A 63 12.91 -17.63 5.92
N LYS A 64 13.44 -16.45 6.29
CA LYS A 64 14.71 -15.91 5.78
C LYS A 64 15.45 -15.09 6.84
N GLY A 65 16.73 -14.83 6.57
CA GLY A 65 17.60 -13.96 7.38
C GLY A 65 17.99 -14.60 8.71
N VAL A 66 18.52 -13.79 9.62
CA VAL A 66 19.05 -14.20 10.94
C VAL A 66 18.01 -14.80 11.86
N MET A 67 16.73 -14.54 11.59
CA MET A 67 15.59 -15.08 12.34
C MET A 67 15.04 -16.37 11.74
N SER A 68 15.59 -16.87 10.62
CA SER A 68 15.10 -18.07 9.93
C SER A 68 14.93 -19.25 10.89
N GLY A 69 13.78 -19.91 10.83
CA GLY A 69 13.42 -21.04 11.69
C GLY A 69 12.93 -20.68 13.10
N LYS A 70 13.07 -19.42 13.54
CA LYS A 70 12.51 -18.96 14.82
C LYS A 70 11.01 -18.67 14.68
N PRO A 71 10.21 -18.75 15.78
CA PRO A 71 8.82 -18.32 15.78
C PRO A 71 8.67 -16.87 15.35
N ILE A 72 7.59 -16.56 14.62
CA ILE A 72 7.29 -15.19 14.20
C ILE A 72 6.65 -14.45 15.37
N ILE A 73 7.29 -13.37 15.78
CA ILE A 73 6.75 -12.40 16.74
C ILE A 73 6.49 -11.12 15.95
N LEU A 74 5.23 -10.70 15.88
CA LEU A 74 4.85 -9.51 15.14
C LEU A 74 5.37 -8.24 15.84
N ASP A 75 5.94 -7.34 15.04
CA ASP A 75 6.30 -5.99 15.50
C ASP A 75 5.05 -5.14 15.82
N GLY A 76 5.25 -3.95 16.38
CA GLY A 76 4.15 -3.08 16.81
C GLY A 76 3.19 -2.71 15.67
N LEU A 77 3.69 -2.38 14.48
CA LEU A 77 2.85 -2.01 13.34
C LEU A 77 2.09 -3.22 12.78
N SER A 78 2.76 -4.36 12.63
CA SER A 78 2.14 -5.60 12.19
C SER A 78 1.06 -6.09 13.16
N LYS A 79 1.31 -5.96 14.48
CA LYS A 79 0.33 -6.26 15.53
C LYS A 79 -0.86 -5.29 15.48
N PHE A 80 -0.63 -3.99 15.29
CA PHE A 80 -1.68 -2.99 15.10
C PHE A 80 -2.57 -3.33 13.90
N ILE A 81 -1.99 -3.70 12.75
CA ILE A 81 -2.72 -4.12 11.56
C ILE A 81 -3.57 -5.37 11.84
N ALA A 82 -2.97 -6.40 12.47
CA ALA A 82 -3.66 -7.64 12.79
C ALA A 82 -4.83 -7.41 13.77
N TYR A 83 -4.62 -6.60 14.81
CA TYR A 83 -5.66 -6.26 15.77
C TYR A 83 -6.83 -5.51 15.13
N ASN A 84 -6.55 -4.54 14.24
CA ASN A 84 -7.61 -3.86 13.53
C ASN A 84 -8.41 -4.82 12.65
N ILE A 85 -7.74 -5.59 11.81
CA ILE A 85 -8.42 -6.46 10.84
C ILE A 85 -9.27 -7.54 11.54
N TYR A 86 -8.77 -8.15 12.62
CA TYR A 86 -9.40 -9.33 13.21
C TYR A 86 -10.14 -9.06 14.52
N GLY A 87 -9.79 -7.99 15.26
CA GLY A 87 -10.39 -7.70 16.56
C GLY A 87 -11.71 -6.93 16.47
N PHE A 88 -11.91 -6.05 15.50
CA PHE A 88 -13.15 -5.28 15.40
C PHE A 88 -14.29 -6.08 14.76
N LYS A 89 -15.42 -6.17 15.47
CA LYS A 89 -16.61 -6.93 15.07
C LYS A 89 -17.89 -6.13 15.25
N TYR A 90 -18.90 -6.46 14.44
CA TYR A 90 -20.26 -5.97 14.62
C TYR A 90 -20.98 -6.75 15.73
N LYS A 91 -21.58 -6.06 16.71
CA LYS A 91 -22.37 -6.68 17.80
C LYS A 91 -23.54 -7.52 17.29
N LYS A 92 -24.11 -7.15 16.13
CA LYS A 92 -25.31 -7.80 15.58
C LYS A 92 -25.10 -9.23 15.07
N ASN A 93 -23.88 -9.60 14.68
CA ASN A 93 -23.63 -10.89 14.00
C ASN A 93 -22.22 -11.44 14.15
N ASP A 94 -21.36 -10.82 14.96
CA ASP A 94 -19.97 -11.20 15.18
C ASP A 94 -19.07 -11.17 13.93
N TYR A 95 -19.55 -10.58 12.84
CA TYR A 95 -18.74 -10.50 11.63
C TYR A 95 -17.69 -9.42 11.77
N ARG A 96 -16.54 -9.67 11.14
CA ARG A 96 -15.45 -8.70 11.00
C ARG A 96 -15.97 -7.39 10.39
N VAL A 97 -15.57 -6.25 10.98
CA VAL A 97 -15.92 -4.93 10.46
C VAL A 97 -15.17 -4.67 9.16
N PHE A 98 -13.83 -4.83 9.18
CA PHE A 98 -13.00 -4.49 8.03
C PHE A 98 -13.07 -5.58 6.95
N ARG A 99 -13.55 -5.19 5.78
CA ARG A 99 -13.64 -6.04 4.58
C ARG A 99 -12.57 -5.72 3.54
N LYS A 100 -12.00 -4.51 3.62
CA LYS A 100 -10.89 -4.06 2.79
C LYS A 100 -9.80 -3.51 3.67
N ALA A 101 -8.55 -3.69 3.25
CA ALA A 101 -7.39 -3.12 3.89
C ALA A 101 -6.43 -2.59 2.83
N PHE A 102 -5.98 -1.34 2.99
CA PHE A 102 -4.92 -0.73 2.21
C PHE A 102 -3.72 -0.45 3.12
N ILE A 103 -2.59 -1.06 2.79
CA ILE A 103 -1.37 -1.03 3.61
C ILE A 103 -0.22 -0.57 2.73
N SER A 104 0.30 0.63 2.99
CA SER A 104 1.44 1.19 2.27
C SER A 104 2.58 1.50 3.26
N MET A 105 3.75 0.94 3.02
CA MET A 105 4.95 1.16 3.85
C MET A 105 6.22 0.82 3.09
N GLY A 106 7.36 1.30 3.54
CA GLY A 106 8.67 1.05 2.96
C GLY A 106 8.99 -0.44 2.77
N ARG A 107 9.99 -0.72 1.94
CA ARG A 107 10.48 -2.10 1.75
C ARG A 107 11.02 -2.67 3.05
N LYS A 108 11.03 -4.01 3.16
CA LYS A 108 11.49 -4.76 4.34
C LYS A 108 10.64 -4.60 5.60
N GLY A 109 9.47 -3.96 5.51
CA GLY A 109 8.48 -3.90 6.58
C GLY A 109 7.66 -5.20 6.76
N GLN A 110 8.17 -6.36 6.35
CA GLN A 110 7.55 -7.70 6.48
C GLN A 110 6.14 -7.83 5.87
N LYS A 111 5.78 -6.98 4.90
CA LYS A 111 4.47 -6.99 4.24
C LYS A 111 4.03 -8.38 3.79
N SER A 112 4.84 -9.04 2.99
CA SER A 112 4.51 -10.36 2.42
C SER A 112 4.40 -11.44 3.50
N GLN A 113 5.25 -11.41 4.54
CA GLN A 113 5.18 -12.36 5.66
C GLN A 113 3.88 -12.19 6.45
N LEU A 114 3.46 -10.95 6.75
CA LEU A 114 2.21 -10.66 7.44
C LEU A 114 1.01 -11.18 6.64
N GLN A 115 0.98 -10.92 5.34
CA GLN A 115 -0.11 -11.37 4.46
C GLN A 115 -0.16 -12.90 4.30
N SER A 116 1.00 -13.54 4.24
CA SER A 116 1.10 -15.00 4.21
C SER A 116 0.55 -15.62 5.49
N GLY A 117 0.84 -15.02 6.65
CA GLY A 117 0.25 -15.44 7.92
C GLY A 117 -1.28 -15.27 7.94
N PHE A 118 -1.79 -14.15 7.40
CA PHE A 118 -3.24 -13.96 7.28
C PHE A 118 -3.89 -14.99 6.35
N ALA A 119 -3.25 -15.32 5.22
CA ALA A 119 -3.78 -16.36 4.33
C ALA A 119 -3.88 -17.71 5.04
N LEU A 120 -2.83 -18.12 5.76
CA LEU A 120 -2.85 -19.38 6.53
C LEU A 120 -3.88 -19.32 7.68
N TYR A 121 -4.08 -18.19 8.33
CA TYR A 121 -5.07 -17.98 9.38
C TYR A 121 -6.51 -18.08 8.84
N GLU A 122 -6.79 -17.42 7.71
CA GLU A 122 -8.12 -17.49 7.05
C GLU A 122 -8.45 -18.91 6.59
N MET A 123 -7.48 -19.65 6.04
CA MET A 123 -7.68 -21.01 5.58
C MET A 123 -7.91 -22.01 6.72
N SER A 124 -7.34 -21.78 7.88
CA SER A 124 -7.36 -22.73 9.00
C SER A 124 -8.28 -22.28 10.13
N VAL A 125 -7.92 -21.23 10.84
CA VAL A 125 -8.66 -20.81 12.06
C VAL A 125 -10.02 -20.24 11.71
N MET A 126 -10.07 -19.27 10.78
CA MET A 126 -11.31 -18.61 10.41
C MET A 126 -12.26 -19.58 9.69
N ALA A 127 -11.73 -20.38 8.77
CA ALA A 127 -12.51 -21.41 8.09
C ALA A 127 -13.08 -22.47 9.07
N THR A 128 -12.31 -22.86 10.09
CA THR A 128 -12.79 -23.76 11.14
C THR A 128 -13.86 -23.10 12.02
N LYS A 129 -13.64 -21.85 12.43
CA LYS A 129 -14.57 -21.08 13.28
C LYS A 129 -15.95 -20.96 12.64
N TRP A 130 -15.99 -20.69 11.34
CA TRP A 130 -17.23 -20.48 10.60
C TRP A 130 -17.73 -21.72 9.85
N ASN A 131 -17.05 -22.86 10.02
CA ASN A 131 -17.34 -24.12 9.34
C ASN A 131 -17.52 -23.95 7.82
N THR A 132 -16.54 -23.25 7.21
CA THR A 132 -16.54 -22.91 5.78
C THR A 132 -15.29 -23.44 5.09
N MET A 133 -15.37 -23.60 3.79
CA MET A 133 -14.22 -23.75 2.91
C MET A 133 -13.86 -22.38 2.36
N ASN A 134 -12.69 -21.85 2.74
CA ASN A 134 -12.23 -20.55 2.30
C ASN A 134 -11.34 -20.68 1.06
N TYR A 135 -11.69 -19.99 -0.01
CA TYR A 135 -10.83 -19.81 -1.16
C TYR A 135 -10.05 -18.50 -1.01
N CYS A 136 -8.73 -18.61 -1.00
CA CYS A 136 -7.81 -17.47 -0.85
C CYS A 136 -6.99 -17.31 -2.12
N THR A 137 -6.75 -16.07 -2.52
CA THR A 137 -5.95 -15.76 -3.72
C THR A 137 -4.89 -14.71 -3.40
N CYS A 138 -3.75 -14.81 -4.07
CA CYS A 138 -2.76 -13.75 -4.13
C CYS A 138 -2.48 -13.39 -5.58
N ALA A 139 -2.51 -12.10 -5.89
CA ALA A 139 -2.35 -11.58 -7.23
C ALA A 139 -1.14 -10.64 -7.31
N GLY A 140 -0.42 -10.72 -8.44
CA GLY A 140 0.66 -9.82 -8.81
C GLY A 140 0.73 -9.74 -10.34
N ILE A 141 1.46 -8.76 -10.89
CA ILE A 141 1.52 -8.53 -12.34
C ILE A 141 2.08 -9.72 -13.09
N THR A 142 3.12 -10.33 -12.57
CA THR A 142 3.75 -11.51 -13.15
C THR A 142 3.46 -12.75 -12.31
N ARG A 143 3.50 -13.93 -12.93
CA ARG A 143 3.38 -15.21 -12.22
C ARG A 143 4.40 -15.34 -11.07
N LYS A 144 5.59 -14.78 -11.22
CA LYS A 144 6.62 -14.77 -10.17
C LYS A 144 6.21 -13.89 -9.00
N GLN A 145 5.66 -12.70 -9.24
CA GLN A 145 5.19 -11.81 -8.19
C GLN A 145 3.96 -12.37 -7.47
N SER A 146 2.99 -12.94 -8.20
CA SER A 146 1.84 -13.62 -7.59
C SER A 146 2.26 -14.75 -6.65
N LYS A 147 3.37 -15.43 -6.94
CA LYS A 147 3.87 -16.53 -6.10
C LYS A 147 4.62 -16.08 -4.85
N VAL A 148 4.97 -14.80 -4.68
CA VAL A 148 5.74 -14.33 -3.51
C VAL A 148 5.06 -14.70 -2.19
N ILE A 149 3.79 -14.40 -2.04
CA ILE A 149 2.99 -14.71 -0.84
C ILE A 149 2.80 -16.22 -0.71
N PHE A 150 2.52 -16.90 -1.80
CA PHE A 150 2.37 -18.35 -1.85
C PHE A 150 3.64 -19.08 -1.38
N GLU A 151 4.80 -18.71 -1.92
CA GLU A 151 6.09 -19.28 -1.53
C GLU A 151 6.45 -18.93 -0.08
N GLU A 152 6.14 -17.73 0.37
CA GLU A 152 6.33 -17.33 1.77
C GLU A 152 5.49 -18.20 2.72
N CYS A 153 4.21 -18.49 2.38
CA CYS A 153 3.38 -19.43 3.13
C CYS A 153 4.05 -20.82 3.26
N GLN A 154 4.59 -21.33 2.16
CA GLN A 154 5.30 -22.63 2.16
C GLN A 154 6.50 -22.60 3.11
N LEU A 155 7.30 -21.54 3.04
CA LEU A 155 8.49 -21.38 3.88
C LEU A 155 8.15 -21.21 5.36
N MET A 156 7.09 -20.45 5.68
CA MET A 156 6.62 -20.23 7.06
C MET A 156 6.05 -21.51 7.70
N LEU A 157 5.48 -22.40 6.90
CA LEU A 157 5.00 -23.71 7.36
C LEU A 157 6.15 -24.70 7.57
N ARG A 158 7.28 -24.52 6.87
CA ARG A 158 8.42 -25.44 6.96
C ARG A 158 8.99 -25.44 8.38
N GLY A 159 8.99 -26.63 9.03
CA GLY A 159 9.42 -26.76 10.42
C GLY A 159 8.48 -26.17 11.46
N SER A 160 7.30 -25.71 11.05
CA SER A 160 6.20 -25.28 11.92
C SER A 160 5.42 -26.48 12.44
N ILE A 161 4.86 -26.35 13.65
CA ILE A 161 3.92 -27.36 14.21
C ILE A 161 2.64 -27.47 13.38
N LEU A 162 2.35 -26.50 12.52
CA LEU A 162 1.20 -26.49 11.62
C LEU A 162 1.46 -27.22 10.30
N ALA A 163 2.69 -27.58 9.98
CA ALA A 163 3.06 -28.15 8.68
C ALA A 163 2.19 -29.36 8.28
N SER A 164 1.93 -30.28 9.22
CA SER A 164 1.10 -31.45 8.99
C SER A 164 -0.40 -31.18 8.75
N LYS A 165 -0.85 -29.95 8.97
CA LYS A 165 -2.24 -29.54 8.76
C LYS A 165 -2.48 -29.03 7.33
N PHE A 166 -1.44 -28.85 6.54
CA PHE A 166 -1.51 -28.32 5.19
C PHE A 166 -0.88 -29.29 4.18
N LYS A 167 -1.58 -29.47 3.06
CA LYS A 167 -1.04 -30.15 1.87
C LYS A 167 -0.55 -29.08 0.90
N ILE A 168 0.74 -29.17 0.55
CA ILE A 168 1.39 -28.22 -0.35
C ILE A 168 1.64 -28.91 -1.69
N THR A 169 1.19 -28.29 -2.77
CA THR A 169 1.48 -28.70 -4.15
C THR A 169 2.23 -27.58 -4.87
N ARG A 170 2.53 -27.77 -6.15
CA ARG A 170 3.18 -26.74 -6.97
C ARG A 170 2.36 -25.45 -7.10
N ASP A 171 1.03 -25.56 -7.15
CA ASP A 171 0.14 -24.46 -7.52
C ASP A 171 -0.91 -24.16 -6.45
N SER A 172 -1.03 -24.96 -5.40
CA SER A 172 -1.98 -24.73 -4.31
C SER A 172 -1.44 -25.16 -2.93
N ILE A 173 -1.87 -24.45 -1.90
CA ILE A 173 -1.76 -24.84 -0.50
C ILE A 173 -3.19 -25.13 -0.01
N THR A 174 -3.41 -26.32 0.55
CA THR A 174 -4.74 -26.75 1.02
C THR A 174 -4.67 -27.06 2.51
N HIS A 175 -5.55 -26.46 3.31
CA HIS A 175 -5.73 -26.85 4.71
C HIS A 175 -6.60 -28.11 4.77
N ILE A 176 -6.04 -29.21 5.30
CA ILE A 176 -6.62 -30.56 5.17
C ILE A 176 -8.01 -30.66 5.81
N LYS A 177 -8.20 -30.04 6.98
CA LYS A 177 -9.46 -30.16 7.74
C LYS A 177 -10.64 -29.42 7.08
N THR A 178 -10.41 -28.21 6.57
CA THR A 178 -11.47 -27.35 6.02
C THR A 178 -11.56 -27.41 4.50
N MET A 179 -10.58 -28.06 3.85
CA MET A 179 -10.41 -28.06 2.39
C MET A 179 -10.21 -26.66 1.79
N SER A 180 -9.99 -25.66 2.65
CA SER A 180 -9.64 -24.29 2.23
C SER A 180 -8.31 -24.26 1.49
N ARG A 181 -8.20 -23.39 0.48
CA ARG A 181 -7.00 -23.35 -0.35
C ARG A 181 -6.55 -21.95 -0.73
N LEU A 182 -5.26 -21.82 -0.94
CA LEU A 182 -4.60 -20.62 -1.46
C LEU A 182 -4.01 -20.94 -2.84
N GLU A 183 -4.27 -20.06 -3.79
CA GLU A 183 -3.74 -20.11 -5.15
C GLU A 183 -3.17 -18.75 -5.57
N ALA A 184 -2.11 -18.77 -6.39
CA ALA A 184 -1.54 -17.58 -6.98
C ALA A 184 -2.17 -17.29 -8.35
N LEU A 185 -2.81 -16.13 -8.48
CA LEU A 185 -3.41 -15.68 -9.74
C LEU A 185 -2.38 -14.93 -10.61
N SER A 186 -2.41 -15.15 -11.92
CA SER A 186 -1.63 -14.37 -12.89
C SER A 186 -2.53 -13.77 -13.96
N LYS A 187 -2.02 -12.78 -14.72
CA LYS A 187 -2.78 -12.17 -15.83
C LYS A 187 -3.30 -13.20 -16.84
N GLU A 188 -2.59 -14.30 -17.02
CA GLU A 188 -2.96 -15.39 -17.94
C GLU A 188 -4.14 -16.23 -17.41
N ALA A 189 -4.32 -16.28 -16.09
CA ALA A 189 -5.41 -17.00 -15.41
C ALA A 189 -6.68 -16.15 -15.27
N LYS A 190 -6.90 -15.17 -16.12
CA LYS A 190 -8.08 -14.27 -16.13
C LYS A 190 -9.41 -15.02 -16.03
N LYS A 191 -9.53 -16.14 -16.73
CA LYS A 191 -10.77 -16.93 -16.78
C LYS A 191 -11.00 -17.78 -15.52
N ASP A 192 -9.95 -18.11 -14.78
CA ASP A 192 -10.04 -19.01 -13.62
C ASP A 192 -10.47 -18.28 -12.35
N GLY A 193 -10.32 -16.95 -12.31
CA GLY A 193 -10.74 -16.11 -11.17
C GLY A 193 -12.20 -15.63 -11.24
N GLU A 194 -12.81 -15.63 -12.42
CA GLU A 194 -14.20 -15.22 -12.60
C GLU A 194 -15.15 -16.33 -12.11
N GLY A 195 -16.11 -15.95 -11.25
CA GLY A 195 -17.12 -16.87 -10.71
C GLY A 195 -16.72 -17.62 -9.45
N THR A 196 -15.55 -17.34 -8.86
CA THR A 196 -15.12 -17.92 -7.58
C THR A 196 -15.48 -17.02 -6.39
N ASN A 197 -15.95 -17.63 -5.30
CA ASN A 197 -16.23 -16.94 -4.04
C ASN A 197 -14.91 -16.76 -3.25
N VAL A 198 -14.20 -15.65 -3.46
CA VAL A 198 -12.89 -15.39 -2.86
C VAL A 198 -13.06 -14.84 -1.45
N GLN A 199 -12.75 -15.63 -0.42
CA GLN A 199 -12.82 -15.20 0.98
C GLN A 199 -11.71 -14.21 1.31
N LEU A 200 -10.48 -14.47 0.87
CA LEU A 200 -9.34 -13.56 1.00
C LEU A 200 -8.69 -13.33 -0.35
N ALA A 201 -8.63 -12.09 -0.76
CA ALA A 201 -7.84 -11.66 -1.90
C ALA A 201 -6.69 -10.75 -1.44
N ILE A 202 -5.47 -11.05 -1.86
CA ILE A 202 -4.29 -10.24 -1.57
C ILE A 202 -3.72 -9.74 -2.90
N ILE A 203 -3.66 -8.43 -3.06
CA ILE A 203 -3.04 -7.77 -4.22
C ILE A 203 -1.72 -7.18 -3.77
N ASP A 204 -0.63 -7.78 -4.23
CA ASP A 204 0.73 -7.36 -3.89
C ASP A 204 1.30 -6.40 -4.94
N GLU A 205 2.10 -5.44 -4.48
CA GLU A 205 2.76 -4.39 -5.29
C GLU A 205 1.76 -3.69 -6.25
N TYR A 206 0.62 -3.24 -5.71
CA TYR A 206 -0.47 -2.65 -6.51
C TYR A 206 -0.05 -1.41 -7.29
N LYS A 207 1.03 -0.71 -6.87
CA LYS A 207 1.65 0.40 -7.61
C LYS A 207 2.13 0.04 -9.02
N ASP A 208 2.43 -1.24 -9.24
CA ASP A 208 2.94 -1.74 -10.51
C ASP A 208 1.81 -2.25 -11.44
N HIS A 209 0.56 -2.33 -10.96
CA HIS A 209 -0.59 -2.74 -11.77
C HIS A 209 -1.02 -1.63 -12.73
N GLU A 210 -1.21 -1.96 -14.01
CA GLU A 210 -1.63 -1.02 -15.04
C GLU A 210 -3.14 -0.73 -15.01
N ASP A 211 -3.91 -1.70 -14.51
CA ASP A 211 -5.37 -1.65 -14.43
C ASP A 211 -5.89 -2.19 -13.09
N SER A 212 -7.19 -2.01 -12.83
CA SER A 212 -7.88 -2.48 -11.62
C SER A 212 -8.41 -3.91 -11.71
N MET A 213 -8.05 -4.67 -12.72
CA MET A 213 -8.63 -5.97 -13.04
C MET A 213 -8.67 -6.94 -11.84
N PHE A 214 -7.54 -7.15 -11.16
CA PHE A 214 -7.51 -8.08 -10.00
C PHE A 214 -8.36 -7.57 -8.84
N TYR A 215 -8.43 -6.26 -8.64
CA TYR A 215 -9.28 -5.65 -7.66
C TYR A 215 -10.76 -5.91 -7.98
N GLU A 216 -11.19 -5.72 -9.22
CA GLU A 216 -12.57 -5.92 -9.66
C GLU A 216 -12.99 -7.39 -9.59
N ILE A 217 -12.11 -8.32 -9.99
CA ILE A 217 -12.35 -9.77 -9.84
C ILE A 217 -12.54 -10.12 -8.36
N ALA A 218 -11.67 -9.63 -7.48
CA ALA A 218 -11.79 -9.87 -6.05
C ALA A 218 -13.08 -9.28 -5.49
N GLU A 219 -13.37 -8.02 -5.80
CA GLU A 219 -14.57 -7.33 -5.29
C GLU A 219 -15.86 -8.01 -5.73
N THR A 220 -15.95 -8.44 -7.01
CA THR A 220 -17.13 -9.15 -7.53
C THR A 220 -17.26 -10.54 -6.91
N GLY A 221 -16.17 -11.28 -6.78
CA GLY A 221 -16.17 -12.61 -6.15
C GLY A 221 -16.51 -12.59 -4.64
N GLN A 222 -16.35 -11.43 -4.00
CA GLN A 222 -16.59 -11.24 -2.57
C GLN A 222 -18.02 -10.79 -2.22
N ARG A 223 -18.84 -10.38 -3.19
CA ARG A 223 -20.15 -9.74 -2.93
C ARG A 223 -21.11 -10.62 -2.13
N ALA A 224 -21.14 -11.91 -2.39
CA ALA A 224 -22.03 -12.86 -1.72
C ALA A 224 -21.51 -13.33 -0.35
N LEU A 225 -20.27 -13.04 0.00
CA LEU A 225 -19.67 -13.53 1.24
C LEU A 225 -19.98 -12.59 2.42
N PRO A 226 -20.27 -13.16 3.62
CA PRO A 226 -20.66 -12.36 4.79
C PRO A 226 -19.52 -11.53 5.36
N GLN A 227 -18.27 -12.01 5.32
CA GLN A 227 -17.11 -11.35 5.89
C GLN A 227 -15.81 -11.59 5.10
N PRO A 228 -15.80 -11.29 3.79
CA PRO A 228 -14.61 -11.43 2.97
C PRO A 228 -13.55 -10.40 3.37
N LEU A 229 -12.33 -10.59 2.87
CA LEU A 229 -11.24 -9.66 3.08
C LEU A 229 -10.47 -9.45 1.77
N LEU A 230 -10.38 -8.20 1.33
CA LEU A 230 -9.50 -7.76 0.25
C LEU A 230 -8.36 -6.93 0.86
N ILE A 231 -7.13 -7.36 0.65
CA ILE A 231 -5.95 -6.65 1.14
C ILE A 231 -5.12 -6.17 -0.05
N ILE A 232 -4.83 -4.88 -0.06
CA ILE A 232 -3.91 -4.24 -0.99
C ILE A 232 -2.66 -3.86 -0.23
N ILE A 233 -1.52 -4.37 -0.68
CA ILE A 233 -0.22 -4.04 -0.09
C ILE A 233 0.72 -3.50 -1.15
N SER A 234 1.46 -2.46 -0.80
CA SER A 234 2.44 -1.88 -1.72
C SER A 234 3.47 -0.99 -1.00
N THR A 235 4.48 -0.59 -1.73
CA THR A 235 5.21 0.66 -1.50
C THR A 235 4.64 1.75 -2.40
N ALA A 236 5.08 3.00 -2.22
CA ALA A 236 4.96 4.02 -3.26
C ALA A 236 5.61 3.58 -4.58
N GLY A 237 5.34 4.29 -5.65
CA GLY A 237 5.83 4.04 -7.00
C GLY A 237 6.21 5.31 -7.74
N ASN A 238 6.59 5.14 -9.02
CA ASN A 238 6.89 6.24 -9.93
C ASN A 238 5.75 6.44 -10.95
N ASN A 239 4.94 5.42 -11.19
CA ASN A 239 3.82 5.51 -12.12
C ASN A 239 2.60 6.15 -11.44
N ILE A 240 2.44 7.46 -11.64
CA ILE A 240 1.30 8.22 -11.12
C ILE A 240 -0.02 7.95 -11.85
N ASN A 241 0.00 7.20 -12.95
CA ASN A 241 -1.19 6.82 -13.71
C ASN A 241 -1.75 5.45 -13.30
N CYS A 242 -1.09 4.73 -12.39
CA CYS A 242 -1.58 3.44 -11.92
C CYS A 242 -2.83 3.59 -11.03
N PRO A 243 -3.70 2.57 -10.97
CA PRO A 243 -4.92 2.60 -10.15
C PRO A 243 -4.64 2.84 -8.66
N MET A 244 -3.49 2.38 -8.15
CA MET A 244 -3.11 2.66 -6.77
C MET A 244 -2.97 4.15 -6.51
N TYR A 245 -2.29 4.90 -7.38
CA TYR A 245 -2.06 6.34 -7.20
C TYR A 245 -3.30 7.18 -7.51
N THR A 246 -4.04 6.81 -8.56
CA THR A 246 -5.19 7.60 -9.03
C THR A 246 -6.48 7.34 -8.26
N GLN A 247 -6.60 6.19 -7.60
CA GLN A 247 -7.85 5.76 -6.96
C GLN A 247 -7.65 5.42 -5.48
N GLU A 248 -6.85 4.38 -5.15
CA GLU A 248 -6.80 3.82 -3.80
C GLU A 248 -6.08 4.73 -2.81
N TYR A 249 -4.94 5.30 -3.19
CA TYR A 249 -4.18 6.17 -2.32
C TYR A 249 -4.94 7.47 -1.95
N PRO A 250 -5.55 8.21 -2.92
CA PRO A 250 -6.37 9.38 -2.59
C PRO A 250 -7.64 9.02 -1.79
N TYR A 251 -8.21 7.84 -2.01
CA TYR A 251 -9.35 7.38 -1.22
C TYR A 251 -8.92 7.09 0.23
N ALA A 252 -7.79 6.43 0.42
CA ALA A 252 -7.21 6.18 1.73
C ALA A 252 -6.91 7.49 2.48
N GLU A 253 -6.34 8.50 1.82
CA GLU A 253 -6.11 9.83 2.41
C GLU A 253 -7.41 10.48 2.88
N LYS A 254 -8.47 10.45 2.05
CA LYS A 254 -9.79 11.00 2.41
C LYS A 254 -10.42 10.28 3.62
N LEU A 255 -10.17 8.98 3.78
CA LEU A 255 -10.59 8.23 4.95
C LEU A 255 -9.80 8.61 6.19
N LEU A 256 -8.48 8.77 6.06
CA LEU A 256 -7.58 9.10 7.16
C LEU A 256 -7.83 10.50 7.72
N CYS A 257 -8.06 11.48 6.85
CA CYS A 257 -8.35 12.86 7.25
C CYS A 257 -9.83 13.11 7.60
N GLY A 258 -10.70 12.09 7.58
CA GLY A 258 -12.11 12.20 7.96
C GLY A 258 -13.04 12.87 6.93
N VAL A 259 -12.54 13.16 5.72
CA VAL A 259 -13.37 13.74 4.62
C VAL A 259 -14.37 12.72 4.07
N ARG A 260 -14.05 11.42 4.20
CA ARG A 260 -14.95 10.32 3.87
C ARG A 260 -15.04 9.35 5.02
N GLU A 261 -16.22 8.74 5.19
CA GLU A 261 -16.45 7.67 6.13
C GLU A 261 -16.66 6.35 5.40
N ASN A 262 -15.90 5.34 5.81
CA ASN A 262 -16.11 3.94 5.43
C ASN A 262 -15.52 3.06 6.53
N GLU A 263 -16.35 2.64 7.46
CA GLU A 263 -15.91 1.82 8.59
C GLU A 263 -15.38 0.44 8.18
N ARG A 264 -15.76 -0.05 6.98
CA ARG A 264 -15.33 -1.37 6.48
C ARG A 264 -13.98 -1.35 5.79
N TYR A 265 -13.37 -0.18 5.66
CA TYR A 265 -12.09 -0.01 4.97
C TYR A 265 -11.01 0.39 5.97
N PHE A 266 -10.12 -0.55 6.31
CA PHE A 266 -8.91 -0.28 7.08
C PHE A 266 -7.85 0.33 6.18
N THR A 267 -7.15 1.34 6.65
CA THR A 267 -6.01 1.91 5.92
C THR A 267 -4.91 2.35 6.87
N VAL A 268 -3.68 2.06 6.49
CA VAL A 268 -2.47 2.57 7.13
C VAL A 268 -1.42 2.89 6.08
N ILE A 269 -0.87 4.09 6.17
CA ILE A 269 0.19 4.57 5.29
C ILE A 269 1.34 5.04 6.18
N CYS A 270 2.52 4.46 5.96
CA CYS A 270 3.76 4.81 6.64
C CYS A 270 4.75 5.31 5.59
N GLU A 271 5.00 6.61 5.56
CA GLU A 271 5.82 7.29 4.56
C GLU A 271 6.61 8.44 5.20
N VAL A 272 7.69 8.85 4.59
CA VAL A 272 8.35 10.12 4.89
C VAL A 272 7.58 11.22 4.17
N GLU A 273 7.31 12.33 4.85
CA GLU A 273 6.50 13.45 4.35
C GLU A 273 7.34 14.39 3.48
N LYS A 274 6.70 15.15 2.59
CA LYS A 274 7.41 16.03 1.64
C LYS A 274 8.26 17.11 2.32
N ASP A 275 7.79 17.59 3.48
CA ASP A 275 8.43 18.67 4.23
C ASP A 275 9.48 18.16 5.23
N ASP A 276 9.69 16.85 5.29
CA ASP A 276 10.70 16.25 6.15
C ASP A 276 12.09 16.45 5.57
N ASP A 277 13.06 16.73 6.46
CA ASP A 277 14.47 16.71 6.09
C ASP A 277 14.95 15.27 5.90
N ILE A 278 15.12 14.85 4.65
CA ILE A 278 15.58 13.50 4.31
C ILE A 278 17.04 13.24 4.68
N ASP A 279 17.82 14.25 4.97
CA ASP A 279 19.21 14.12 5.48
C ASP A 279 19.24 13.75 6.97
N ASP A 280 18.17 14.02 7.74
CA ASP A 280 17.98 13.46 9.08
C ASP A 280 17.46 12.01 8.98
N TYR A 281 18.39 11.04 9.05
CA TYR A 281 18.02 9.61 8.95
C TYR A 281 16.96 9.18 9.99
N LEU A 282 16.80 9.87 11.08
CA LEU A 282 15.82 9.53 12.11
C LEU A 282 14.37 9.69 11.62
N VAL A 283 14.11 10.58 10.65
CA VAL A 283 12.77 10.72 10.06
C VAL A 283 12.36 9.51 9.22
N TRP A 284 13.32 8.71 8.75
CA TRP A 284 13.05 7.50 7.96
C TRP A 284 12.27 6.45 8.75
N GLN A 285 12.23 6.55 10.09
CA GLN A 285 11.35 5.73 10.94
C GLN A 285 9.88 5.86 10.56
N LYS A 286 9.46 6.99 9.99
CA LYS A 286 8.09 7.20 9.52
C LYS A 286 7.66 6.12 8.52
N ALA A 287 8.56 5.68 7.65
CA ALA A 287 8.34 4.65 6.65
C ALA A 287 8.85 3.25 7.05
N ASN A 288 9.81 3.17 7.99
CA ASN A 288 10.62 1.96 8.26
C ASN A 288 10.64 1.57 9.74
N GLN A 289 9.48 1.47 10.38
CA GLN A 289 9.42 1.22 11.84
C GLN A 289 10.17 -0.04 12.26
N LEU A 290 10.00 -1.12 11.50
CA LEU A 290 10.67 -2.40 11.80
C LEU A 290 12.20 -2.31 11.65
N LEU A 291 12.70 -1.68 10.60
CA LEU A 291 14.15 -1.59 10.36
C LEU A 291 14.86 -0.79 11.47
N PHE A 292 14.16 0.13 12.11
CA PHE A 292 14.68 0.90 13.25
C PHE A 292 14.65 0.14 14.58
N THR A 293 14.21 -1.11 14.61
CA THR A 293 14.26 -1.95 15.83
C THR A 293 15.58 -2.69 16.00
N TYR A 294 16.45 -2.68 14.99
CA TYR A 294 17.75 -3.35 15.02
C TYR A 294 18.79 -2.61 14.15
N GLN A 295 20.06 -2.69 14.57
CA GLN A 295 21.15 -1.87 14.02
C GLN A 295 21.41 -2.14 12.54
N GLU A 296 21.44 -3.40 12.12
CA GLU A 296 21.71 -3.77 10.72
C GLU A 296 20.63 -3.25 9.75
N GLY A 297 19.41 -3.03 10.26
CA GLY A 297 18.34 -2.40 9.49
C GLY A 297 18.63 -0.92 9.24
N ILE A 298 19.11 -0.22 10.25
CA ILE A 298 19.51 1.20 10.16
C ILE A 298 20.73 1.33 9.26
N ASP A 299 21.77 0.52 9.48
CA ASP A 299 23.01 0.56 8.70
C ASP A 299 22.72 0.33 7.20
N GLY A 300 21.85 -0.64 6.87
CA GLY A 300 21.46 -0.89 5.49
C GLY A 300 20.70 0.26 4.83
N LEU A 301 19.96 1.06 5.60
CA LEU A 301 19.33 2.29 5.08
C LEU A 301 20.37 3.39 4.86
N LEU A 302 21.31 3.57 5.81
CA LEU A 302 22.38 4.56 5.71
C LEU A 302 23.30 4.28 4.52
N ASP A 303 23.72 3.04 4.33
CA ASP A 303 24.51 2.61 3.16
C ASP A 303 23.76 2.88 1.85
N GLY A 304 22.48 2.54 1.80
CA GLY A 304 21.63 2.79 0.65
C GLY A 304 21.50 4.28 0.32
N TYR A 305 21.38 5.12 1.34
CA TYR A 305 21.30 6.57 1.19
C TYR A 305 22.62 7.18 0.74
N ALA A 306 23.75 6.77 1.33
CA ALA A 306 25.07 7.23 0.92
C ALA A 306 25.30 7.01 -0.58
N ILE A 307 24.96 5.83 -1.10
CA ILE A 307 25.04 5.53 -2.53
C ILE A 307 24.05 6.39 -3.34
N ALA A 308 22.85 6.62 -2.80
CA ALA A 308 21.83 7.39 -3.49
C ALA A 308 22.22 8.88 -3.63
N LYS A 309 22.94 9.45 -2.67
CA LYS A 309 23.47 10.83 -2.77
C LYS A 309 24.45 11.02 -3.91
N GLU A 310 25.24 10.01 -4.25
CA GLU A 310 26.21 10.05 -5.35
C GLU A 310 25.59 9.74 -6.72
N ILE A 311 24.47 9.02 -6.75
CA ILE A 311 23.85 8.53 -7.99
C ILE A 311 22.38 8.94 -8.03
N PRO A 312 21.99 9.99 -8.80
CA PRO A 312 20.61 10.51 -8.84
C PRO A 312 19.54 9.48 -9.15
N GLU A 313 19.79 8.54 -10.07
CA GLU A 313 18.85 7.47 -10.39
C GLU A 313 18.55 6.55 -9.18
N LYS A 314 19.53 6.37 -8.30
CA LYS A 314 19.36 5.61 -7.06
C LYS A 314 18.63 6.39 -5.98
N MET A 315 18.70 7.73 -6.00
CA MET A 315 17.92 8.57 -5.10
C MET A 315 16.42 8.37 -5.31
N THR A 316 15.93 8.43 -6.54
CA THR A 316 14.52 8.14 -6.84
C THR A 316 14.10 6.75 -6.32
N THR A 317 14.97 5.75 -6.54
CA THR A 317 14.72 4.40 -6.02
C THR A 317 14.67 4.36 -4.49
N PHE A 318 15.55 5.09 -3.81
CA PHE A 318 15.60 5.17 -2.34
C PHE A 318 14.33 5.85 -1.79
N LEU A 319 13.95 7.00 -2.33
CA LEU A 319 12.75 7.73 -1.94
C LEU A 319 11.49 6.86 -2.07
N VAL A 320 11.32 6.20 -3.21
CA VAL A 320 10.15 5.35 -3.47
C VAL A 320 10.14 4.10 -2.60
N LYS A 321 11.24 3.36 -2.57
CA LYS A 321 11.25 2.01 -1.99
C LYS A 321 11.54 1.99 -0.49
N ASN A 322 12.37 2.91 -0.01
CA ASN A 322 12.78 2.97 1.39
C ASN A 322 11.96 4.00 2.16
N LEU A 323 11.74 5.18 1.59
CA LEU A 323 11.00 6.24 2.26
C LEU A 323 9.48 6.22 1.96
N ASN A 324 9.05 5.34 1.06
CA ASN A 324 7.65 5.20 0.64
C ASN A 324 7.03 6.49 0.10
N MET A 325 7.85 7.32 -0.54
CA MET A 325 7.46 8.60 -1.13
C MET A 325 7.14 8.42 -2.61
N TRP A 326 5.95 8.85 -3.03
CA TRP A 326 5.62 8.88 -4.45
C TRP A 326 6.51 9.85 -5.21
N GLN A 327 7.05 9.39 -6.32
CA GLN A 327 7.84 10.21 -7.22
C GLN A 327 7.16 10.21 -8.60
N THR A 328 7.25 11.32 -9.28
CA THR A 328 6.94 11.34 -10.70
C THR A 328 8.12 10.75 -11.46
N ASP A 329 7.87 10.01 -12.53
CA ASP A 329 8.93 9.60 -13.48
C ASP A 329 9.47 10.84 -14.22
N GLY A 330 9.98 11.79 -13.46
CA GLY A 330 10.69 12.93 -13.99
C GLY A 330 12.06 12.51 -14.46
N GLY A 331 12.15 11.59 -15.41
CA GLY A 331 13.52 11.33 -15.71
C GLY A 331 13.88 10.53 -16.94
N LYS A 332 13.26 9.41 -17.26
CA LYS A 332 13.70 8.64 -18.42
C LYS A 332 12.97 9.00 -19.72
N ASN A 333 11.80 9.65 -19.61
CA ASN A 333 10.98 10.08 -20.76
C ASN A 333 10.51 11.54 -20.63
N ALA A 334 10.92 12.29 -19.62
CA ALA A 334 10.59 13.70 -19.54
C ALA A 334 11.47 14.46 -20.57
N TYR A 335 10.81 15.19 -21.45
CA TYR A 335 11.47 16.05 -22.43
C TYR A 335 12.31 17.15 -21.77
N ILE A 336 11.88 17.58 -20.56
CA ILE A 336 12.56 18.58 -19.73
C ILE A 336 12.41 18.23 -18.24
N ASP A 337 13.41 18.53 -17.42
CA ASP A 337 13.29 18.43 -15.97
C ASP A 337 12.21 19.38 -15.45
N ILE A 338 11.36 18.89 -14.52
CA ILE A 338 10.25 19.68 -14.02
C ILE A 338 10.71 20.93 -13.26
N ALA A 339 11.85 20.85 -12.55
CA ALA A 339 12.41 21.98 -11.84
C ALA A 339 12.99 23.02 -12.81
N ASP A 340 13.48 22.60 -13.96
CA ASP A 340 13.92 23.51 -15.02
C ASP A 340 12.72 24.10 -15.79
N TYR A 341 11.67 23.30 -15.99
CA TYR A 341 10.40 23.79 -16.53
C TYR A 341 9.78 24.87 -15.62
N GLU A 342 9.69 24.63 -14.30
CA GLU A 342 9.13 25.59 -13.35
C GLU A 342 9.91 26.90 -13.27
N LYS A 343 11.22 26.89 -13.51
CA LYS A 343 12.03 28.12 -13.59
C LYS A 343 11.67 28.97 -14.83
N CYS A 344 11.14 28.33 -15.85
CA CYS A 344 10.72 29.00 -17.09
C CYS A 344 9.27 29.50 -17.05
N VAL A 345 8.49 29.09 -16.01
CA VAL A 345 7.06 29.48 -15.90
C VAL A 345 6.94 30.84 -15.24
N VAL A 346 6.23 31.75 -15.88
CA VAL A 346 5.87 33.06 -15.33
C VAL A 346 4.36 33.25 -15.32
N ASN A 347 3.86 33.99 -14.33
CA ASN A 347 2.40 34.22 -14.18
C ASN A 347 1.84 35.25 -15.16
N GLU A 348 2.68 36.15 -15.65
CA GLU A 348 2.30 37.19 -16.62
C GLU A 348 3.35 37.23 -17.73
N PRO A 349 2.93 37.52 -18.99
CA PRO A 349 3.89 37.65 -20.07
C PRO A 349 4.83 38.82 -19.78
N PRO A 350 6.15 38.62 -19.99
CA PRO A 350 7.16 39.63 -19.69
C PRO A 350 7.13 40.83 -20.66
N ILE A 351 6.28 40.78 -21.68
CA ILE A 351 6.14 41.79 -22.73
C ILE A 351 4.66 42.05 -23.05
N ASP A 352 4.36 43.22 -23.56
CA ASP A 352 3.05 43.51 -24.14
C ASP A 352 2.87 42.70 -25.44
N LEU A 353 1.90 41.81 -25.44
CA LEU A 353 1.56 40.92 -26.58
C LEU A 353 0.67 41.62 -27.64
N LYS A 354 0.19 42.82 -27.37
CA LYS A 354 -0.74 43.52 -28.26
C LYS A 354 -0.04 43.87 -29.59
N ASN A 355 -0.74 43.57 -30.71
CA ASN A 355 -0.27 43.80 -32.06
C ASN A 355 1.05 43.07 -32.44
N ARG A 356 1.37 41.96 -31.76
CA ARG A 356 2.51 41.12 -32.13
C ARG A 356 2.11 39.98 -33.02
N GLU A 357 3.08 39.55 -33.82
CA GLU A 357 2.96 38.35 -34.67
C GLU A 357 2.94 37.12 -33.71
N VAL A 358 2.03 36.20 -33.98
CA VAL A 358 1.84 34.99 -33.18
C VAL A 358 1.81 33.79 -34.08
N TYR A 359 2.64 32.79 -33.82
CA TYR A 359 2.60 31.49 -34.45
C TYR A 359 1.80 30.53 -33.55
N ILE A 360 0.82 29.84 -34.12
CA ILE A 360 -0.04 28.93 -33.40
C ILE A 360 0.27 27.50 -33.78
N GLY A 361 0.70 26.70 -32.84
CA GLY A 361 0.84 25.24 -32.95
C GLY A 361 -0.39 24.56 -32.33
N ILE A 362 -0.98 23.62 -33.08
CA ILE A 362 -2.12 22.84 -32.59
C ILE A 362 -1.75 21.37 -32.71
N ASP A 363 -1.78 20.68 -31.53
CA ASP A 363 -1.71 19.21 -31.47
C ASP A 363 -3.09 18.69 -31.10
N GLY A 364 -3.73 18.05 -32.07
CA GLY A 364 -5.12 17.60 -31.98
C GLY A 364 -5.23 16.13 -31.69
N SER A 365 -5.87 15.75 -30.59
CA SER A 365 -6.16 14.36 -30.29
C SER A 365 -7.60 13.98 -30.67
N SER A 366 -7.80 12.71 -31.06
CA SER A 366 -9.11 12.21 -31.50
C SER A 366 -9.89 11.42 -30.44
N LYS A 367 -9.29 10.95 -29.35
CA LYS A 367 -10.01 10.14 -28.33
C LYS A 367 -9.49 10.21 -26.89
N TYR A 368 -8.22 9.93 -26.59
CA TYR A 368 -7.74 9.74 -25.22
C TYR A 368 -6.44 10.47 -24.94
N ASP A 369 -6.00 11.30 -25.84
CA ASP A 369 -4.78 12.08 -25.73
C ASP A 369 -5.08 13.54 -25.45
N LEU A 370 -4.09 14.30 -24.99
CA LEU A 370 -4.25 15.72 -24.66
C LEU A 370 -4.36 16.57 -25.93
N PHE A 371 -5.32 17.47 -25.97
CA PHE A 371 -5.41 18.50 -27.00
C PHE A 371 -4.56 19.69 -26.56
N GLY A 372 -3.50 19.99 -27.30
CA GLY A 372 -2.56 21.07 -27.00
C GLY A 372 -2.68 22.23 -28.01
N VAL A 373 -2.72 23.45 -27.52
CA VAL A 373 -2.56 24.66 -28.35
C VAL A 373 -1.42 25.49 -27.80
N THR A 374 -0.46 25.80 -28.67
CA THR A 374 0.72 26.57 -28.32
C THR A 374 0.73 27.88 -29.09
N PHE A 375 0.94 28.99 -28.41
CA PHE A 375 1.11 30.30 -28.99
C PHE A 375 2.58 30.71 -28.86
N HIS A 376 3.24 30.92 -29.97
CA HIS A 376 4.62 31.37 -30.02
C HIS A 376 4.68 32.82 -30.50
N VAL A 377 5.21 33.70 -29.65
CA VAL A 377 5.41 35.12 -29.95
C VAL A 377 6.91 35.40 -30.02
N PRO A 378 7.47 35.72 -31.21
CA PRO A 378 8.91 36.03 -31.33
C PRO A 378 9.28 37.30 -30.55
N PHE A 379 10.35 37.23 -29.78
CA PHE A 379 10.94 38.36 -29.08
C PHE A 379 12.48 38.32 -29.22
N ILE A 380 13.16 39.45 -29.26
CA ILE A 380 14.52 39.74 -29.78
C ILE A 380 15.64 38.71 -29.45
N ARG A 381 15.49 37.77 -28.58
CA ARG A 381 16.37 36.59 -28.32
C ARG A 381 15.71 35.53 -27.44
N GLU A 382 14.45 35.73 -27.09
CA GLU A 382 13.70 34.87 -26.18
C GLU A 382 12.32 34.54 -26.79
N MET A 383 11.74 33.44 -26.40
CA MET A 383 10.45 32.98 -26.89
C MET A 383 9.44 32.96 -25.75
N VAL A 384 8.26 33.51 -25.97
CA VAL A 384 7.14 33.36 -25.02
C VAL A 384 6.19 32.31 -25.56
N LEU A 385 5.99 31.24 -24.77
CA LEU A 385 5.12 30.14 -25.10
C LEU A 385 3.90 30.17 -24.16
N CYS A 386 2.69 30.18 -24.72
CA CYS A 386 1.47 29.96 -23.95
C CYS A 386 0.89 28.63 -24.34
N GLN A 387 0.70 27.71 -23.37
CA GLN A 387 0.09 26.41 -23.61
C GLN A 387 -1.33 26.38 -23.02
N TYR A 388 -2.25 25.82 -23.76
CA TYR A 388 -3.62 25.58 -23.32
C TYR A 388 -3.92 24.07 -23.39
N PHE A 389 -4.22 23.45 -22.24
CA PHE A 389 -4.70 22.09 -22.16
C PHE A 389 -6.19 22.05 -21.85
N GLY A 390 -6.97 21.35 -22.67
CA GLY A 390 -8.43 21.31 -22.55
C GLY A 390 -8.94 20.77 -21.22
N HIS A 391 -9.95 21.40 -20.69
CA HIS A 391 -10.86 21.22 -19.58
C HIS A 391 -10.67 22.06 -18.31
N LYS A 392 -9.56 22.75 -18.09
CA LYS A 392 -9.48 23.81 -17.07
C LYS A 392 -8.68 24.99 -17.62
N LYS A 393 -9.24 26.18 -17.47
CA LYS A 393 -8.52 27.44 -17.77
C LYS A 393 -7.33 27.58 -16.82
N SER A 394 -6.17 27.22 -17.26
CA SER A 394 -4.91 27.60 -16.62
C SER A 394 -4.08 28.27 -17.73
N ASN A 395 -3.91 29.56 -17.63
CA ASN A 395 -3.01 30.32 -18.49
C ASN A 395 -1.61 30.18 -17.89
N PHE A 396 -0.71 29.52 -18.58
CA PHE A 396 0.72 29.49 -18.23
C PHE A 396 1.47 30.22 -19.35
N PHE A 397 2.40 31.08 -18.95
CA PHE A 397 3.35 31.72 -19.87
C PHE A 397 4.72 31.14 -19.59
N MET A 398 5.47 30.81 -20.63
CA MET A 398 6.84 30.30 -20.55
C MET A 398 7.79 31.27 -21.26
N LEU A 399 8.94 31.55 -20.63
CA LEU A 399 10.07 32.30 -21.21
C LEU A 399 11.02 31.38 -21.93
#